data_476c472f69439926ea94b57e029f534d
#
_entry.id   476c472f69439926ea94b57e029f534d
#
_cell.length_a   1.000
_cell.length_b   1.000
_cell.length_c   1.000
_cell.angle_alpha   90.00
_cell.angle_beta   90.00
_cell.angle_gamma   90.00
#
_symmetry.space_group_name_H-M   'P 1'
#
loop_
_entity.id
_entity.type
_entity.pdbx_description
1 polymer ?
#
loop_
_entity_poly.entity_id
_entity_poly.type
_entity_poly.pdbx_seq_one_letter_code
_entity_poly.pdbx_strand_id
1 'polypeptide(L)'
;MDTILSQPSRDKFQVLPHTDYITVEHFSPTNVARNPLDQFRSWFTEVVEGGVVEEPEAMSLSTATLSGIPSARMVLLKQVDSRGFVFFTNYTSRKSQEIAANPYAALVFYWREVHKSVRVVGSVEKLSREESDAYFRTRPVGSQLGAWASRQSTVIQEGDLEEHLNRVKIRFRGGEVPPPDFWGGWRVIPMYVISQLKMQNSRKSQGKLNFGAENRPDCTTVCVTFASNLRMEILSGK
;
A
#
# COMPACT_ATOMS: atom_id res chain seq x y z
N MET A 1 -28.00 25.96 -6.76
CA MET A 1 -27.98 24.65 -7.43
C MET A 1 -28.08 23.61 -6.33
N ASP A 2 -29.32 23.17 -6.14
CA ASP A 2 -29.61 22.24 -5.07
C ASP A 2 -29.03 20.87 -5.45
N THR A 3 -27.97 20.49 -4.77
CA THR A 3 -27.45 19.15 -4.85
C THR A 3 -28.57 18.23 -4.40
N ILE A 4 -29.16 17.50 -5.32
CA ILE A 4 -30.16 16.47 -5.02
C ILE A 4 -29.44 15.36 -4.29
N LEU A 5 -29.21 15.58 -3.02
CA LEU A 5 -28.83 14.55 -2.11
C LEU A 5 -30.15 14.01 -1.56
N SER A 6 -30.63 12.91 -2.14
CA SER A 6 -31.79 12.21 -1.58
C SER A 6 -31.54 12.00 -0.10
N GLN A 7 -32.53 12.36 0.75
CA GLN A 7 -32.45 12.13 2.19
C GLN A 7 -31.96 10.69 2.43
N PRO A 8 -30.91 10.49 3.24
CA PRO A 8 -30.41 9.16 3.51
C PRO A 8 -31.54 8.35 4.16
N SER A 9 -31.96 7.25 3.54
CA SER A 9 -32.79 6.27 4.22
C SER A 9 -31.93 5.60 5.30
N ARG A 10 -32.54 5.00 6.33
CA ARG A 10 -31.82 4.30 7.40
C ARG A 10 -30.83 3.24 6.88
N ASP A 11 -31.01 2.77 5.66
CA ASP A 11 -30.26 1.68 5.04
C ASP A 11 -29.29 2.14 3.94
N LYS A 12 -29.09 3.45 3.74
CA LYS A 12 -28.23 3.98 2.67
C LYS A 12 -27.31 5.07 3.21
N PHE A 13 -26.02 4.88 2.97
CA PHE A 13 -25.03 5.94 3.17
C PHE A 13 -24.96 6.82 1.93
N GLN A 14 -24.87 8.11 2.17
CA GLN A 14 -24.57 9.05 1.11
C GLN A 14 -23.06 9.23 0.99
N VAL A 15 -22.52 9.03 -0.19
CA VAL A 15 -21.13 9.31 -0.50
C VAL A 15 -20.97 10.82 -0.69
N LEU A 16 -19.89 11.38 -0.13
CA LEU A 16 -19.58 12.80 -0.28
C LEU A 16 -19.43 13.15 -1.77
N PRO A 17 -19.77 14.40 -2.16
CA PRO A 17 -19.57 14.90 -3.52
C PRO A 17 -18.11 14.71 -3.94
N HIS A 18 -17.92 14.44 -5.24
CA HIS A 18 -16.59 14.34 -5.80
C HIS A 18 -15.89 15.70 -5.71
N THR A 19 -14.66 15.72 -5.22
CA THR A 19 -13.83 16.92 -5.17
C THR A 19 -12.93 16.93 -6.40
N ASP A 20 -12.85 18.07 -7.09
CA ASP A 20 -11.92 18.24 -8.20
C ASP A 20 -10.48 18.25 -7.68
N TYR A 21 -9.62 17.50 -8.36
CA TYR A 21 -8.20 17.44 -8.06
C TYR A 21 -7.46 18.43 -8.95
N ILE A 22 -6.64 19.29 -8.34
CA ILE A 22 -5.77 20.23 -9.05
C ILE A 22 -4.34 19.80 -8.82
N THR A 23 -3.67 19.29 -9.85
CA THR A 23 -2.23 19.07 -9.82
C THR A 23 -1.57 19.80 -10.98
N VAL A 24 -0.42 20.40 -10.73
CA VAL A 24 0.42 21.08 -11.75
C VAL A 24 1.39 20.10 -12.42
N GLU A 25 1.54 18.90 -11.90
CA GLU A 25 2.41 17.90 -12.49
C GLU A 25 1.80 17.29 -13.75
N HIS A 26 2.60 17.22 -14.81
CA HIS A 26 2.27 16.51 -16.03
C HIS A 26 3.03 15.18 -16.08
N PHE A 27 2.30 14.09 -16.00
CA PHE A 27 2.84 12.75 -16.15
C PHE A 27 2.97 12.44 -17.66
N SER A 28 4.18 12.33 -18.15
CA SER A 28 4.46 12.03 -19.56
C SER A 28 5.53 10.93 -19.69
N PRO A 29 5.62 10.25 -20.84
CA PRO A 29 6.66 9.24 -21.07
C PRO A 29 8.08 9.75 -20.88
N THR A 30 8.27 11.07 -21.00
CA THR A 30 9.59 11.70 -20.93
C THR A 30 10.05 12.00 -19.50
N ASN A 31 9.11 12.05 -18.53
CA ASN A 31 9.41 12.33 -17.13
C ASN A 31 9.14 11.16 -16.16
N VAL A 32 8.95 9.96 -16.73
CA VAL A 32 8.78 8.71 -15.97
C VAL A 32 10.07 7.91 -15.97
N ALA A 33 10.48 7.42 -14.81
CA ALA A 33 11.62 6.52 -14.73
C ALA A 33 11.35 5.22 -15.50
N ARG A 34 12.37 4.70 -16.19
CA ARG A 34 12.25 3.45 -16.94
C ARG A 34 12.04 2.24 -16.04
N ASN A 35 12.61 2.26 -14.83
CA ASN A 35 12.44 1.23 -13.83
C ASN A 35 11.31 1.64 -12.87
N PRO A 36 10.27 0.80 -12.69
CA PRO A 36 9.14 1.11 -11.82
C PRO A 36 9.52 1.27 -10.33
N LEU A 37 10.56 0.58 -9.88
CA LEU A 37 11.06 0.74 -8.50
C LEU A 37 11.75 2.09 -8.31
N ASP A 38 12.43 2.61 -9.34
CA ASP A 38 13.04 3.94 -9.27
C ASP A 38 11.96 5.03 -9.32
N GLN A 39 10.90 4.83 -10.11
CA GLN A 39 9.74 5.72 -10.10
C GLN A 39 9.06 5.75 -8.74
N PHE A 40 8.87 4.57 -8.14
CA PHE A 40 8.32 4.48 -6.79
C PHE A 40 9.20 5.19 -5.76
N ARG A 41 10.52 4.97 -5.79
CA ARG A 41 11.48 5.62 -4.87
C ARG A 41 11.43 7.13 -5.00
N SER A 42 11.43 7.65 -6.24
CA SER A 42 11.33 9.09 -6.50
C SER A 42 10.07 9.68 -5.86
N TRP A 43 8.92 9.08 -6.11
CA TRP A 43 7.66 9.54 -5.54
C TRP A 43 7.58 9.38 -4.02
N PHE A 44 8.09 8.26 -3.50
CA PHE A 44 8.10 8.03 -2.06
C PHE A 44 8.98 9.06 -1.33
N THR A 45 10.18 9.36 -1.88
CA THR A 45 11.07 10.39 -1.34
C THR A 45 10.40 11.76 -1.36
N GLU A 46 9.78 12.15 -2.48
CA GLU A 46 9.05 13.41 -2.61
C GLU A 46 7.91 13.52 -1.57
N VAL A 47 7.16 12.44 -1.36
CA VAL A 47 6.06 12.41 -0.38
C VAL A 47 6.59 12.54 1.04
N VAL A 48 7.69 11.87 1.38
CA VAL A 48 8.33 11.95 2.70
C VAL A 48 8.90 13.35 2.95
N GLU A 49 9.64 13.92 1.98
CA GLU A 49 10.23 15.25 2.09
C GLU A 49 9.17 16.35 2.13
N GLY A 50 8.06 16.15 1.43
CA GLY A 50 6.93 17.08 1.43
C GLY A 50 6.19 17.17 2.76
N GLY A 51 6.27 16.15 3.60
CA GLY A 51 5.74 16.09 4.97
C GLY A 51 4.23 16.29 5.12
N VAL A 52 3.47 16.18 4.00
CA VAL A 52 2.02 16.40 4.00
C VAL A 52 1.22 15.11 4.17
N VAL A 53 1.85 13.96 3.96
CA VAL A 53 1.27 12.63 4.18
C VAL A 53 1.82 12.09 5.50
N GLU A 54 0.93 11.78 6.44
CA GLU A 54 1.32 11.41 7.81
C GLU A 54 2.06 10.06 7.87
N GLU A 55 1.56 9.05 7.15
CA GLU A 55 2.16 7.70 7.09
C GLU A 55 2.39 7.27 5.63
N PRO A 56 3.41 7.82 4.94
CA PRO A 56 3.64 7.52 3.52
C PRO A 56 3.98 6.05 3.25
N GLU A 57 4.51 5.34 4.23
CA GLU A 57 4.81 3.91 4.17
C GLU A 57 3.60 3.00 4.40
N ALA A 58 2.45 3.53 4.81
CA ALA A 58 1.24 2.74 4.97
C ALA A 58 0.73 2.25 3.61
N MET A 59 0.48 0.94 3.51
CA MET A 59 -0.02 0.33 2.29
C MET A 59 -1.09 -0.71 2.58
N SER A 60 -2.08 -0.81 1.70
CA SER A 60 -3.01 -1.93 1.70
C SER A 60 -2.32 -3.15 1.09
N LEU A 61 -2.27 -4.24 1.83
CA LEU A 61 -1.82 -5.55 1.36
C LEU A 61 -3.03 -6.45 1.15
N SER A 62 -3.21 -6.91 -0.09
CA SER A 62 -4.24 -7.90 -0.44
C SER A 62 -3.59 -9.25 -0.71
N THR A 63 -4.18 -10.29 -0.13
CA THR A 63 -3.79 -11.70 -0.30
C THR A 63 -5.03 -12.52 -0.61
N ALA A 64 -4.89 -13.73 -1.10
CA ALA A 64 -6.02 -14.61 -1.38
C ALA A 64 -5.73 -16.05 -0.95
N THR A 65 -6.78 -16.77 -0.59
CA THR A 65 -6.71 -18.22 -0.39
C THR A 65 -6.44 -18.94 -1.70
N LEU A 66 -6.10 -20.23 -1.64
CA LEU A 66 -6.01 -21.09 -2.85
C LEU A 66 -7.31 -21.13 -3.67
N SER A 67 -8.45 -20.98 -3.00
CA SER A 67 -9.77 -20.89 -3.66
C SER A 67 -10.09 -19.51 -4.22
N GLY A 68 -9.17 -18.56 -4.14
CA GLY A 68 -9.32 -17.20 -4.70
C GLY A 68 -10.08 -16.23 -3.81
N ILE A 69 -10.44 -16.56 -2.57
CA ILE A 69 -11.13 -15.63 -1.66
C ILE A 69 -10.12 -14.57 -1.19
N PRO A 70 -10.33 -13.28 -1.54
CA PRO A 70 -9.41 -12.22 -1.18
C PRO A 70 -9.60 -11.75 0.25
N SER A 71 -8.54 -11.19 0.81
CA SER A 71 -8.58 -10.43 2.06
C SER A 71 -7.58 -9.26 1.98
N ALA A 72 -7.90 -8.14 2.63
CA ALA A 72 -7.07 -6.95 2.63
C ALA A 72 -6.88 -6.39 4.05
N ARG A 73 -5.75 -5.73 4.29
CA ARG A 73 -5.40 -5.05 5.55
C ARG A 73 -4.30 -4.03 5.30
N MET A 74 -4.17 -3.09 6.24
CA MET A 74 -3.03 -2.17 6.23
C MET A 74 -1.79 -2.86 6.80
N VAL A 75 -0.64 -2.60 6.18
CA VAL A 75 0.70 -2.96 6.66
C VAL A 75 1.66 -1.80 6.33
N LEU A 76 2.83 -1.79 6.96
CA LEU A 76 3.83 -0.76 6.71
C LEU A 76 4.95 -1.31 5.82
N LEU A 77 5.26 -0.57 4.76
CA LEU A 77 6.48 -0.77 3.99
C LEU A 77 7.69 -0.50 4.89
N LYS A 78 8.68 -1.37 4.86
CA LYS A 78 9.89 -1.19 5.67
C LYS A 78 11.17 -1.10 4.85
N GLN A 79 11.13 -1.60 3.62
CA GLN A 79 12.27 -1.52 2.71
C GLN A 79 11.80 -1.65 1.27
N VAL A 80 12.48 -0.96 0.36
CA VAL A 80 12.41 -1.20 -1.08
C VAL A 80 13.84 -1.46 -1.55
N ASP A 81 14.12 -2.68 -1.96
CA ASP A 81 15.41 -3.05 -2.55
C ASP A 81 15.32 -3.19 -4.08
N SER A 82 16.36 -3.74 -4.72
CA SER A 82 16.37 -3.97 -6.16
C SER A 82 15.39 -5.07 -6.62
N ARG A 83 14.89 -5.88 -5.69
CA ARG A 83 13.99 -7.02 -5.96
C ARG A 83 12.54 -6.69 -5.68
N GLY A 84 12.22 -5.73 -4.80
CA GLY A 84 10.84 -5.37 -4.51
C GLY A 84 10.59 -4.73 -3.16
N PHE A 85 9.38 -4.97 -2.64
CA PHE A 85 8.80 -4.29 -1.48
C PHE A 85 8.78 -5.22 -0.27
N VAL A 86 9.36 -4.79 0.85
CA VAL A 86 9.51 -5.61 2.06
C VAL A 86 8.61 -5.10 3.17
N PHE A 87 7.89 -6.02 3.80
CA PHE A 87 7.15 -5.78 5.03
C PHE A 87 7.37 -6.92 6.03
N PHE A 88 7.17 -6.65 7.32
CA PHE A 88 7.38 -7.61 8.38
C PHE A 88 6.07 -7.90 9.13
N THR A 89 5.88 -9.15 9.53
CA THR A 89 4.65 -9.57 10.19
C THR A 89 4.86 -10.89 10.96
N ASN A 90 3.82 -11.30 11.68
CA ASN A 90 3.77 -12.62 12.29
C ASN A 90 3.42 -13.68 11.22
N TYR A 91 4.22 -14.72 11.09
CA TYR A 91 4.04 -15.81 10.14
C TYR A 91 2.81 -16.69 10.42
N THR A 92 2.28 -16.66 11.66
CA THR A 92 1.05 -17.38 12.01
C THR A 92 -0.21 -16.57 11.69
N SER A 93 -0.07 -15.33 11.23
CA SER A 93 -1.21 -14.49 10.87
C SER A 93 -1.91 -14.98 9.60
N ARG A 94 -3.21 -14.67 9.46
CA ARG A 94 -4.01 -15.02 8.28
C ARG A 94 -3.32 -14.66 6.97
N LYS A 95 -2.79 -13.43 6.85
CA LYS A 95 -2.08 -12.97 5.64
C LYS A 95 -0.89 -13.84 5.29
N SER A 96 -0.10 -14.24 6.30
CA SER A 96 1.06 -15.09 6.08
C SER A 96 0.70 -16.52 5.73
N GLN A 97 -0.38 -17.05 6.28
CA GLN A 97 -0.92 -18.36 5.90
C GLN A 97 -1.44 -18.36 4.46
N GLU A 98 -2.14 -17.29 4.07
CA GLU A 98 -2.60 -17.10 2.69
C GLU A 98 -1.41 -17.00 1.72
N ILE A 99 -0.37 -16.21 2.03
CA ILE A 99 0.84 -16.08 1.23
C ILE A 99 1.61 -17.41 1.13
N ALA A 100 1.72 -18.16 2.23
CA ALA A 100 2.40 -19.45 2.22
C ALA A 100 1.72 -20.47 1.32
N ALA A 101 0.38 -20.41 1.22
CA ALA A 101 -0.42 -21.30 0.37
C ALA A 101 -0.53 -20.77 -1.08
N ASN A 102 -0.68 -19.47 -1.25
CA ASN A 102 -0.82 -18.78 -2.53
C ASN A 102 0.15 -17.59 -2.57
N PRO A 103 1.37 -17.75 -3.13
CA PRO A 103 2.46 -16.80 -3.00
C PRO A 103 2.30 -15.58 -3.95
N TYR A 104 1.12 -14.98 -3.98
CA TYR A 104 0.84 -13.77 -4.71
C TYR A 104 0.18 -12.73 -3.82
N ALA A 105 0.51 -11.47 -4.04
CA ALA A 105 -0.09 -10.35 -3.32
C ALA A 105 -0.22 -9.11 -4.19
N ALA A 106 -1.13 -8.22 -3.79
CA ALA A 106 -1.20 -6.88 -4.30
C ALA A 106 -0.97 -5.86 -3.18
N LEU A 107 -0.23 -4.80 -3.50
CA LEU A 107 0.00 -3.65 -2.63
C LEU A 107 -0.65 -2.42 -3.26
N VAL A 108 -1.21 -1.55 -2.43
CA VAL A 108 -1.71 -0.24 -2.86
C VAL A 108 -1.23 0.82 -1.90
N PHE A 109 -0.53 1.82 -2.44
CA PHE A 109 -0.23 3.08 -1.78
C PHE A 109 -1.20 4.13 -2.30
N TYR A 110 -1.73 4.96 -1.41
CA TYR A 110 -2.62 6.05 -1.78
C TYR A 110 -2.25 7.31 -0.99
N TRP A 111 -1.56 8.20 -1.66
CA TRP A 111 -1.13 9.50 -1.11
C TRP A 111 -2.11 10.57 -1.60
N ARG A 112 -3.21 10.68 -0.87
CA ARG A 112 -4.34 11.53 -1.22
C ARG A 112 -3.92 12.99 -1.40
N GLU A 113 -3.10 13.49 -0.50
CA GLU A 113 -2.69 14.89 -0.38
C GLU A 113 -1.89 15.36 -1.59
N VAL A 114 -1.18 14.43 -2.23
CA VAL A 114 -0.39 14.69 -3.46
C VAL A 114 -0.99 14.03 -4.70
N HIS A 115 -2.21 13.50 -4.60
CA HIS A 115 -2.98 12.89 -5.69
C HIS A 115 -2.26 11.72 -6.39
N LYS A 116 -1.36 11.05 -5.71
CA LYS A 116 -0.59 9.92 -6.22
C LYS A 116 -1.10 8.61 -5.65
N SER A 117 -1.11 7.57 -6.48
CA SER A 117 -1.32 6.20 -6.04
C SER A 117 -0.43 5.23 -6.81
N VAL A 118 0.02 4.19 -6.11
CA VAL A 118 0.83 3.12 -6.70
C VAL A 118 0.20 1.79 -6.36
N ARG A 119 0.00 0.95 -7.36
CA ARG A 119 -0.46 -0.42 -7.21
C ARG A 119 0.62 -1.38 -7.70
N VAL A 120 0.95 -2.35 -6.89
CA VAL A 120 1.92 -3.41 -7.19
C VAL A 120 1.20 -4.75 -7.14
N VAL A 121 1.43 -5.60 -8.12
CA VAL A 121 1.01 -7.01 -8.08
C VAL A 121 2.26 -7.85 -8.33
N GLY A 122 2.49 -8.85 -7.49
CA GLY A 122 3.69 -9.66 -7.61
C GLY A 122 3.65 -10.98 -6.86
N SER A 123 4.67 -11.79 -7.11
CA SER A 123 4.95 -12.99 -6.32
C SER A 123 5.56 -12.59 -4.97
N VAL A 124 5.37 -13.45 -3.96
CA VAL A 124 5.85 -13.18 -2.62
C VAL A 124 6.82 -14.24 -2.18
N GLU A 125 7.97 -13.83 -1.70
CA GLU A 125 8.97 -14.71 -1.09
C GLU A 125 9.19 -14.38 0.39
N LYS A 126 9.57 -15.37 1.17
CA LYS A 126 9.98 -15.18 2.55
C LYS A 126 11.41 -14.65 2.61
N LEU A 127 11.68 -13.65 3.44
CA LEU A 127 13.04 -13.20 3.70
C LEU A 127 13.82 -14.28 4.45
N SER A 128 15.14 -14.21 4.33
CA SER A 128 16.03 -15.05 5.16
C SER A 128 15.88 -14.72 6.64
N ARG A 129 16.33 -15.64 7.49
CA ARG A 129 16.31 -15.42 8.94
C ARG A 129 17.21 -14.26 9.31
N GLU A 130 18.38 -14.18 8.68
CA GLU A 130 19.38 -13.14 8.93
C GLU A 130 18.84 -11.74 8.58
N GLU A 131 18.15 -11.58 7.43
CA GLU A 131 17.51 -10.32 7.03
C GLU A 131 16.42 -9.93 8.04
N SER A 132 15.61 -10.90 8.46
CA SER A 132 14.52 -10.66 9.42
C SER A 132 15.05 -10.28 10.79
N ASP A 133 16.09 -10.96 11.28
CA ASP A 133 16.72 -10.70 12.57
C ASP A 133 17.44 -9.34 12.59
N ALA A 134 18.13 -9.00 11.50
CA ALA A 134 18.79 -7.69 11.36
C ALA A 134 17.77 -6.55 11.51
N TYR A 135 16.65 -6.64 10.80
CA TYR A 135 15.59 -5.64 10.93
C TYR A 135 14.93 -5.67 12.32
N PHE A 136 14.67 -6.85 12.89
CA PHE A 136 14.04 -6.95 14.21
C PHE A 136 14.80 -6.17 15.29
N ARG A 137 16.15 -6.25 15.28
CA ARG A 137 17.02 -5.53 16.23
C ARG A 137 16.95 -4.01 16.11
N THR A 138 16.60 -3.48 14.94
CA THR A 138 16.44 -2.02 14.76
C THR A 138 15.12 -1.48 15.33
N ARG A 139 14.17 -2.36 15.65
CA ARG A 139 12.86 -1.96 16.16
C ARG A 139 12.95 -1.43 17.60
N PRO A 140 12.12 -0.45 17.99
CA PRO A 140 11.98 -0.06 19.39
C PRO A 140 11.68 -1.28 20.29
N VAL A 141 12.25 -1.32 21.48
CA VAL A 141 12.09 -2.45 22.43
C VAL A 141 10.62 -2.78 22.70
N GLY A 142 9.75 -1.75 22.82
CA GLY A 142 8.30 -1.96 22.96
C GLY A 142 7.68 -2.74 21.80
N SER A 143 8.14 -2.48 20.56
CA SER A 143 7.70 -3.20 19.37
C SER A 143 8.27 -4.62 19.30
N GLN A 144 9.47 -4.84 19.81
CA GLN A 144 10.08 -6.17 19.93
C GLN A 144 9.29 -7.03 20.93
N LEU A 145 8.98 -6.48 22.12
CA LEU A 145 8.17 -7.15 23.14
C LEU A 145 6.74 -7.42 22.63
N GLY A 146 6.14 -6.46 21.91
CA GLY A 146 4.83 -6.63 21.29
C GLY A 146 4.78 -7.77 20.29
N ALA A 147 5.84 -8.01 19.53
CA ALA A 147 5.92 -9.14 18.61
C ALA A 147 5.86 -10.51 19.32
N TRP A 148 6.37 -10.61 20.55
CA TRP A 148 6.27 -11.80 21.39
C TRP A 148 4.90 -11.93 22.07
N ALA A 149 4.31 -10.82 22.50
CA ALA A 149 3.06 -10.81 23.27
C ALA A 149 1.83 -11.08 22.38
N SER A 150 1.87 -10.63 21.12
CA SER A 150 0.73 -10.64 20.22
C SER A 150 0.80 -11.82 19.24
N ARG A 151 -0.15 -12.76 19.34
CA ARG A 151 -0.45 -13.72 18.27
C ARG A 151 -1.44 -13.07 17.31
N GLN A 152 -0.92 -12.46 16.25
CA GLN A 152 -1.73 -11.72 15.28
C GLN A 152 -2.82 -12.62 14.65
N SER A 153 -4.03 -12.09 14.50
CA SER A 153 -5.21 -12.78 13.94
C SER A 153 -5.78 -13.91 14.83
N THR A 154 -5.54 -13.87 16.13
CA THR A 154 -6.19 -14.76 17.10
C THR A 154 -7.23 -14.00 17.91
N VAL A 155 -8.30 -14.68 18.29
CA VAL A 155 -9.29 -14.15 19.22
C VAL A 155 -8.66 -14.17 20.61
N ILE A 156 -8.66 -13.04 21.29
CA ILE A 156 -8.18 -12.87 22.68
C ILE A 156 -9.31 -12.31 23.53
N GLN A 157 -9.30 -12.61 24.83
CA GLN A 157 -10.21 -12.02 25.79
C GLN A 157 -9.69 -10.66 26.26
N GLU A 158 -10.57 -9.89 26.86
CA GLU A 158 -10.21 -8.60 27.46
C GLU A 158 -9.17 -8.80 28.57
N GLY A 159 -8.07 -8.05 28.51
CA GLY A 159 -6.95 -8.17 29.45
C GLY A 159 -5.83 -9.16 29.04
N ASP A 160 -6.11 -10.13 28.18
CA ASP A 160 -5.11 -11.15 27.80
C ASP A 160 -3.83 -10.56 27.19
N LEU A 161 -3.99 -9.51 26.37
CA LEU A 161 -2.84 -8.89 25.70
C LEU A 161 -1.92 -8.18 26.69
N GLU A 162 -2.48 -7.51 27.69
CA GLU A 162 -1.71 -6.82 28.72
C GLU A 162 -0.97 -7.82 29.62
N GLU A 163 -1.66 -8.90 30.00
CA GLU A 163 -1.03 -9.98 30.78
C GLU A 163 0.10 -10.67 29.99
N HIS A 164 -0.12 -10.96 28.71
CA HIS A 164 0.92 -11.50 27.83
C HIS A 164 2.11 -10.56 27.71
N LEU A 165 1.87 -9.26 27.51
CA LEU A 165 2.93 -8.26 27.44
C LEU A 165 3.73 -8.18 28.74
N ASN A 166 3.06 -8.25 29.89
CA ASN A 166 3.74 -8.24 31.20
C ASN A 166 4.60 -9.49 31.39
N ARG A 167 4.09 -10.67 31.02
CA ARG A 167 4.90 -11.92 31.04
C ARG A 167 6.13 -11.81 30.17
N VAL A 168 6.01 -11.25 28.97
CA VAL A 168 7.12 -11.05 28.03
C VAL A 168 8.12 -10.03 28.57
N LYS A 169 7.66 -8.92 29.15
CA LYS A 169 8.52 -7.92 29.84
C LYS A 169 9.35 -8.56 30.97
N ILE A 170 8.73 -9.41 31.79
CA ILE A 170 9.42 -10.12 32.87
C ILE A 170 10.47 -11.09 32.30
N ARG A 171 10.11 -11.85 31.26
CA ARG A 171 10.99 -12.81 30.61
C ARG A 171 12.27 -12.19 30.06
N PHE A 172 12.19 -11.01 29.46
CA PHE A 172 13.32 -10.34 28.82
C PHE A 172 13.85 -9.13 29.62
N ARG A 173 13.54 -9.06 30.90
CA ARG A 173 13.92 -7.95 31.78
C ARG A 173 15.43 -7.73 31.80
N GLY A 174 15.88 -6.58 31.29
CA GLY A 174 17.28 -6.16 31.29
C GLY A 174 18.19 -6.88 30.29
N GLY A 175 17.61 -7.70 29.38
CA GLY A 175 18.34 -8.41 28.33
C GLY A 175 17.90 -8.01 26.92
N GLU A 176 18.63 -8.53 25.94
CA GLU A 176 18.24 -8.42 24.52
C GLU A 176 16.96 -9.23 24.26
N VAL A 177 16.04 -8.65 23.48
CA VAL A 177 14.84 -9.34 23.04
C VAL A 177 15.12 -10.04 21.70
N PRO A 178 15.25 -11.37 21.66
CA PRO A 178 15.53 -12.07 20.41
C PRO A 178 14.28 -12.04 19.50
N PRO A 179 14.47 -12.12 18.16
CA PRO A 179 13.36 -12.24 17.25
C PRO A 179 12.64 -13.58 17.40
N PRO A 180 11.29 -13.60 17.48
CA PRO A 180 10.53 -14.84 17.55
C PRO A 180 10.63 -15.64 16.23
N ASP A 181 10.63 -16.98 16.30
CA ASP A 181 10.67 -17.83 15.09
C ASP A 181 9.44 -17.66 14.19
N PHE A 182 8.33 -17.26 14.79
CA PHE A 182 7.07 -17.01 14.09
C PHE A 182 6.94 -15.57 13.55
N TRP A 183 8.04 -14.78 13.54
CA TRP A 183 8.03 -13.41 13.05
C TRP A 183 9.15 -13.19 12.04
N GLY A 184 8.86 -12.41 10.98
CA GLY A 184 9.86 -12.03 9.99
C GLY A 184 9.25 -11.34 8.78
N GLY A 185 10.03 -11.25 7.72
CA GLY A 185 9.74 -10.47 6.53
C GLY A 185 9.22 -11.28 5.36
N TRP A 186 8.42 -10.60 4.54
CA TRP A 186 8.01 -11.01 3.22
C TRP A 186 8.44 -9.95 2.20
N ARG A 187 8.89 -10.38 1.02
CA ARG A 187 9.20 -9.52 -0.12
C ARG A 187 8.18 -9.77 -1.23
N VAL A 188 7.53 -8.71 -1.69
CA VAL A 188 6.71 -8.74 -2.90
C VAL A 188 7.60 -8.36 -4.08
N ILE A 189 7.83 -9.32 -4.96
CA ILE A 189 8.60 -9.16 -6.20
C ILE A 189 7.63 -8.71 -7.29
N PRO A 190 7.76 -7.48 -7.82
CA PRO A 190 6.77 -6.94 -8.73
C PRO A 190 6.71 -7.71 -10.05
N MET A 191 5.52 -8.12 -10.45
CA MET A 191 5.18 -8.54 -11.82
C MET A 191 4.59 -7.36 -12.60
N TYR A 192 3.80 -6.53 -11.90
CA TYR A 192 3.19 -5.32 -12.45
C TYR A 192 3.27 -4.20 -11.42
N VAL A 193 3.64 -3.01 -11.88
CA VAL A 193 3.54 -1.76 -11.09
C VAL A 193 2.74 -0.77 -11.91
N ILE A 194 1.69 -0.23 -11.33
CA ILE A 194 0.85 0.79 -11.94
C ILE A 194 0.94 2.03 -11.07
N SER A 195 1.55 3.07 -11.61
CA SER A 195 1.65 4.39 -10.99
C SER A 195 0.60 5.31 -11.59
N GLN A 196 -0.22 5.93 -10.75
CA GLN A 196 -1.31 6.79 -11.17
C GLN A 196 -1.14 8.17 -10.54
N LEU A 197 -1.23 9.19 -11.37
CA LEU A 197 -1.35 10.58 -10.98
C LEU A 197 -2.73 11.09 -11.44
N LYS A 198 -3.54 11.61 -10.53
CA LYS A 198 -4.82 12.22 -10.88
C LYS A 198 -4.57 13.66 -11.33
N MET A 199 -4.95 13.95 -12.56
CA MET A 199 -4.81 15.26 -13.18
C MET A 199 -6.18 15.85 -13.49
N GLN A 200 -6.32 17.17 -13.36
CA GLN A 200 -7.46 17.88 -13.88
C GLN A 200 -7.22 18.20 -15.35
N ASN A 201 -8.17 17.87 -16.21
CA ASN A 201 -8.12 18.28 -17.61
C ASN A 201 -8.30 19.80 -17.73
N SER A 202 -7.22 20.52 -17.98
CA SER A 202 -7.26 21.95 -18.33
C SER A 202 -7.70 22.16 -19.79
N ARG A 203 -8.86 21.63 -20.17
CA ARG A 203 -9.50 21.98 -21.44
C ARG A 203 -10.45 23.18 -21.26
N LYS A 204 -9.84 24.33 -20.94
CA LYS A 204 -10.44 25.65 -21.26
C LYS A 204 -9.39 26.47 -21.98
N SER A 205 -9.16 26.16 -23.25
CA SER A 205 -8.81 27.11 -24.33
C SER A 205 -8.34 26.31 -25.55
N GLN A 206 -9.24 26.06 -26.47
CA GLN A 206 -9.10 26.34 -27.88
C GLN A 206 -10.10 25.49 -28.68
N GLY A 207 -11.00 26.20 -29.44
CA GLY A 207 -11.50 25.75 -30.69
C GLY A 207 -12.56 24.63 -30.68
N LYS A 208 -13.79 25.05 -31.00
CA LYS A 208 -14.90 24.19 -31.35
C LYS A 208 -14.50 23.08 -32.35
N LEU A 209 -14.63 21.83 -31.92
CA LEU A 209 -14.95 20.71 -32.80
C LEU A 209 -16.12 19.96 -32.17
N ASN A 210 -17.26 20.03 -32.84
CA ASN A 210 -18.49 19.32 -32.50
C ASN A 210 -18.28 17.81 -32.68
N PHE A 211 -18.30 17.07 -31.60
CA PHE A 211 -18.81 15.69 -31.58
C PHE A 211 -19.68 15.54 -30.34
N GLY A 212 -20.95 15.19 -30.58
CA GLY A 212 -21.92 14.97 -29.53
C GLY A 212 -21.52 13.80 -28.65
N ALA A 213 -21.27 14.09 -27.38
CA ALA A 213 -21.29 13.15 -26.27
C ALA A 213 -21.32 13.98 -24.97
N GLU A 214 -22.15 13.55 -24.07
CA GLU A 214 -22.59 14.19 -22.85
C GLU A 214 -21.47 14.73 -21.96
N ASN A 215 -21.69 15.95 -21.41
CA ASN A 215 -20.87 16.64 -20.46
C ASN A 215 -20.65 15.81 -19.17
N ARG A 216 -19.52 15.12 -19.08
CA ARG A 216 -18.90 14.76 -17.80
C ARG A 216 -17.58 15.51 -17.72
N PRO A 217 -17.24 16.16 -16.58
CA PRO A 217 -15.90 16.68 -16.39
C PRO A 217 -14.92 15.50 -16.31
N ASP A 218 -14.16 15.29 -17.38
CA ASP A 218 -13.22 14.19 -17.49
C ASP A 218 -12.02 14.43 -16.58
N CYS A 219 -12.01 13.70 -15.47
CA CYS A 219 -10.79 13.50 -14.69
C CYS A 219 -9.92 12.49 -15.45
N THR A 220 -8.92 12.95 -16.20
CA THR A 220 -8.00 12.04 -16.90
C THR A 220 -7.03 11.45 -15.91
N THR A 221 -7.14 10.16 -15.65
CA THR A 221 -6.16 9.39 -14.89
C THR A 221 -5.10 8.91 -15.86
N VAL A 222 -3.86 9.39 -15.73
CA VAL A 222 -2.73 8.83 -16.48
C VAL A 222 -2.17 7.65 -15.71
N CYS A 223 -2.29 6.46 -16.30
CA CYS A 223 -1.73 5.24 -15.77
C CYS A 223 -0.45 4.90 -16.53
N VAL A 224 0.64 4.64 -15.81
CA VAL A 224 1.82 4.01 -16.37
C VAL A 224 1.89 2.60 -15.83
N THR A 225 1.80 1.63 -16.72
CA THR A 225 1.88 0.21 -16.38
C THR A 225 3.25 -0.32 -16.78
N PHE A 226 3.95 -0.94 -15.82
CA PHE A 226 5.19 -1.65 -16.06
C PHE A 226 4.93 -3.14 -15.87
N ALA A 227 5.17 -3.94 -16.91
CA ALA A 227 5.17 -5.39 -16.84
C ALA A 227 6.59 -5.93 -16.70
N SER A 228 6.74 -7.12 -16.16
CA SER A 228 8.03 -7.77 -15.87
C SER A 228 8.97 -8.00 -17.07
N ASN A 229 8.50 -7.72 -18.28
CA ASN A 229 9.27 -7.80 -19.54
C ASN A 229 9.52 -6.44 -20.20
N LEU A 230 9.69 -5.36 -19.41
CA LEU A 230 10.25 -4.07 -19.84
C LEU A 230 9.58 -3.41 -21.07
N ARG A 231 8.27 -3.42 -21.18
CA ARG A 231 7.55 -2.49 -22.03
C ARG A 231 6.67 -1.57 -21.21
N MET A 232 6.94 -0.28 -21.34
CA MET A 232 6.11 0.77 -20.78
C MET A 232 4.87 0.91 -21.67
N GLU A 233 3.69 0.64 -21.13
CA GLU A 233 2.41 0.97 -21.78
C GLU A 233 1.78 2.15 -21.05
N ILE A 234 1.51 3.21 -21.79
CA ILE A 234 0.76 4.37 -21.27
C ILE A 234 -0.68 4.20 -21.73
N LEU A 235 -1.55 3.87 -20.79
CA LEU A 235 -2.98 3.82 -21.02
C LEU A 235 -3.56 5.18 -20.68
N SER A 236 -3.84 6.00 -21.72
CA SER A 236 -4.74 7.13 -21.59
C SER A 236 -6.15 6.59 -21.60
N GLY A 237 -6.83 6.60 -20.45
CA GLY A 237 -8.23 6.25 -20.37
C GLY A 237 -9.05 7.27 -21.18
N LYS A 238 -9.85 6.75 -22.13
CA LYS A 238 -10.92 7.49 -22.80
C LYS A 238 -12.13 7.58 -21.89
#